data_840afd023dfcee9af3ac789946039619
#
_entry.id   840afd023dfcee9af3ac789946039619
#
_cell.length_a   1.000
_cell.length_b   1.000
_cell.length_c   1.000
_cell.angle_alpha   90.00
_cell.angle_beta   90.00
_cell.angle_gamma   90.00
#
_symmetry.space_group_name_H-M   'P 1'
#
loop_
_entity.id
_entity.type
_entity.pdbx_description
1 polymer ?
#
loop_
_entity_poly.entity_id
_entity_poly.type
_entity_poly.pdbx_seq_one_letter_code
_entity_poly.pdbx_strand_id
1 'polypeptide(L)'
;MILPALKIKSFNPTERVLMGPGPSDVSDRVLRAMASPTLGHLDPEFISMMNETKELLQYVFQTKNEWTFAVSAPGSAGMECCFANLIESGDKVIVCQNGVFGGRMRENVERCGGEAIMVNDKWGCPVDLEKVEMALKEHPDASIVAFVHAETSTGVESD
;
A
#
# COMPACT_ATOMS: atom_id res chain seq x y z
N MET A 1 -12.91 -1.98 45.86
CA MET A 1 -11.61 -1.47 45.44
C MET A 1 -11.84 -0.14 44.71
N ILE A 2 -11.46 1.00 45.31
CA ILE A 2 -11.63 2.33 44.73
C ILE A 2 -10.40 2.55 43.84
N LEU A 3 -10.60 2.64 42.54
CA LEU A 3 -9.53 2.96 41.62
C LEU A 3 -9.08 4.42 41.86
N PRO A 4 -7.77 4.70 41.86
CA PRO A 4 -7.27 6.05 42.01
C PRO A 4 -7.78 6.94 40.86
N ALA A 5 -8.16 8.17 41.17
CA ALA A 5 -8.60 9.13 40.15
C ALA A 5 -7.45 9.46 39.18
N LEU A 6 -7.58 9.02 37.93
CA LEU A 6 -6.63 9.33 36.89
C LEU A 6 -6.78 10.79 36.47
N LYS A 7 -5.74 11.61 36.67
CA LYS A 7 -5.69 13.00 36.17
C LYS A 7 -5.24 12.98 34.71
N ILE A 8 -6.18 12.79 33.78
CA ILE A 8 -5.92 12.86 32.36
C ILE A 8 -6.04 14.32 31.90
N LYS A 9 -5.01 14.85 31.26
CA LYS A 9 -5.07 16.17 30.62
C LYS A 9 -5.60 16.05 29.21
N SER A 10 -6.32 17.08 28.74
CA SER A 10 -6.70 17.17 27.33
C SER A 10 -5.45 17.15 26.45
N PHE A 11 -5.49 16.33 25.40
CA PHE A 11 -4.41 16.25 24.43
C PHE A 11 -4.55 17.35 23.39
N ASN A 12 -3.64 18.30 23.42
CA ASN A 12 -3.55 19.39 22.44
C ASN A 12 -2.15 19.35 21.82
N PRO A 13 -1.97 18.66 20.69
CA PRO A 13 -0.68 18.57 20.04
C PRO A 13 -0.23 19.94 19.50
N THR A 14 1.06 20.17 19.55
CA THR A 14 1.66 21.33 18.90
C THR A 14 1.63 21.12 17.38
N GLU A 15 1.18 22.13 16.65
CA GLU A 15 1.23 22.12 15.19
C GLU A 15 2.69 22.01 14.70
N ARG A 16 2.92 21.13 13.76
CA ARG A 16 4.24 20.87 13.15
C ARG A 16 4.05 20.60 11.66
N VAL A 17 5.01 21.06 10.87
CA VAL A 17 5.11 20.70 9.45
C VAL A 17 5.81 19.35 9.33
N LEU A 18 5.16 18.38 8.72
CA LEU A 18 5.69 17.04 8.51
C LEU A 18 6.37 16.97 7.14
N MET A 19 7.70 16.85 7.15
CA MET A 19 8.55 16.88 5.95
C MET A 19 9.10 15.50 5.57
N GLY A 20 8.67 14.46 6.25
CA GLY A 20 9.12 13.09 5.98
C GLY A 20 8.25 12.37 4.91
N PRO A 21 8.64 11.16 4.50
CA PRO A 21 7.89 10.36 3.52
C PRO A 21 6.60 9.76 4.10
N GLY A 22 6.35 9.97 5.37
CA GLY A 22 5.15 9.56 6.12
C GLY A 22 5.41 9.47 7.62
N PRO A 23 4.45 9.86 8.45
CA PRO A 23 3.20 10.53 8.08
C PRO A 23 3.41 11.93 7.47
N SER A 24 2.45 12.38 6.68
CA SER A 24 2.45 13.71 6.05
C SER A 24 1.28 14.57 6.57
N ASP A 25 1.36 15.88 6.34
CA ASP A 25 0.29 16.78 6.69
C ASP A 25 -0.98 16.46 5.90
N VAL A 26 -2.10 16.37 6.61
CA VAL A 26 -3.41 16.10 6.03
C VAL A 26 -4.13 17.43 5.80
N SER A 27 -4.72 17.62 4.61
CA SER A 27 -5.42 18.84 4.30
C SER A 27 -6.66 19.05 5.22
N ASP A 28 -6.98 20.29 5.54
CA ASP A 28 -8.12 20.65 6.37
C ASP A 28 -9.46 20.11 5.83
N ARG A 29 -9.58 19.97 4.52
CA ARG A 29 -10.79 19.37 3.91
C ARG A 29 -10.97 17.92 4.35
N VAL A 30 -9.88 17.15 4.34
CA VAL A 30 -9.91 15.74 4.77
C VAL A 30 -10.17 15.64 6.27
N LEU A 31 -9.49 16.46 7.09
CA LEU A 31 -9.71 16.49 8.54
C LEU A 31 -11.16 16.83 8.89
N ARG A 32 -11.76 17.80 8.21
CA ARG A 32 -13.20 18.12 8.40
C ARG A 32 -14.11 16.97 7.98
N ALA A 33 -13.82 16.30 6.87
CA ALA A 33 -14.61 15.15 6.43
C ALA A 33 -14.54 13.99 7.43
N MET A 34 -13.36 13.73 8.01
CA MET A 34 -13.17 12.71 9.06
C MET A 34 -13.92 13.04 10.36
N ALA A 35 -14.22 14.30 10.62
CA ALA A 35 -15.00 14.75 11.78
C ALA A 35 -16.53 14.76 11.53
N SER A 36 -16.99 14.32 10.36
CA SER A 36 -18.41 14.23 10.03
C SER A 36 -19.11 13.13 10.84
N PRO A 37 -20.45 13.21 11.01
CA PRO A 37 -21.21 12.16 11.67
C PRO A 37 -20.98 10.78 11.06
N THR A 38 -20.97 9.76 11.92
CA THR A 38 -20.80 8.36 11.47
C THR A 38 -22.05 7.89 10.75
N LEU A 39 -21.87 7.29 9.57
CA LEU A 39 -22.92 6.65 8.80
C LEU A 39 -22.94 5.13 9.06
N GLY A 40 -24.09 4.53 8.98
CA GLY A 40 -24.23 3.08 8.99
C GLY A 40 -23.71 2.46 7.69
N HIS A 41 -23.10 1.28 7.75
CA HIS A 41 -22.51 0.62 6.58
C HIS A 41 -23.53 0.19 5.50
N LEU A 42 -24.81 0.13 5.83
CA LEU A 42 -25.92 -0.13 4.90
C LEU A 42 -26.76 1.12 4.62
N ASP A 43 -26.36 2.27 5.15
CA ASP A 43 -27.03 3.53 4.87
C ASP A 43 -26.92 3.89 3.38
N PRO A 44 -28.00 4.32 2.71
CA PRO A 44 -27.95 4.73 1.31
C PRO A 44 -26.93 5.82 1.00
N GLU A 45 -26.72 6.77 1.93
CA GLU A 45 -25.69 7.81 1.76
C GLU A 45 -24.26 7.22 1.80
N PHE A 46 -24.02 6.25 2.70
CA PHE A 46 -22.77 5.54 2.75
C PHE A 46 -22.49 4.74 1.47
N ILE A 47 -23.51 4.03 0.98
CA ILE A 47 -23.40 3.24 -0.27
C ILE A 47 -23.12 4.17 -1.46
N SER A 48 -23.80 5.32 -1.53
CA SER A 48 -23.53 6.34 -2.56
C SER A 48 -22.08 6.84 -2.51
N MET A 49 -21.61 7.19 -1.32
CA MET A 49 -20.22 7.63 -1.11
C MET A 49 -19.20 6.57 -1.50
N MET A 50 -19.45 5.29 -1.21
CA MET A 50 -18.58 4.19 -1.60
C MET A 50 -18.56 3.98 -3.12
N ASN A 51 -19.69 4.13 -3.81
CA ASN A 51 -19.76 4.06 -5.26
C ASN A 51 -19.00 5.21 -5.93
N GLU A 52 -19.16 6.43 -5.43
CA GLU A 52 -18.38 7.59 -5.91
C GLU A 52 -16.87 7.38 -5.69
N THR A 53 -16.50 6.85 -4.53
CA THR A 53 -15.10 6.51 -4.22
C THR A 53 -14.55 5.48 -5.21
N LYS A 54 -15.33 4.44 -5.54
CA LYS A 54 -14.98 3.45 -6.56
C LYS A 54 -14.74 4.10 -7.93
N GLU A 55 -15.65 4.95 -8.38
CA GLU A 55 -15.54 5.66 -9.67
C GLU A 55 -14.28 6.54 -9.71
N LEU A 56 -14.00 7.27 -8.64
CA LEU A 56 -12.80 8.09 -8.52
C LEU A 56 -11.52 7.25 -8.57
N LEU A 57 -11.49 6.10 -7.89
CA LEU A 57 -10.36 5.18 -7.94
C LEU A 57 -10.19 4.58 -9.34
N GLN A 58 -11.27 4.19 -10.00
CA GLN A 58 -11.23 3.72 -11.39
C GLN A 58 -10.66 4.79 -12.33
N TYR A 59 -11.02 6.04 -12.12
CA TYR A 59 -10.47 7.17 -12.87
C TYR A 59 -8.96 7.34 -12.62
N VAL A 60 -8.52 7.32 -11.37
CA VAL A 60 -7.10 7.47 -10.99
C VAL A 60 -6.25 6.34 -11.56
N PHE A 61 -6.71 5.09 -11.45
CA PHE A 61 -6.01 3.91 -11.95
C PHE A 61 -6.26 3.62 -13.44
N GLN A 62 -7.05 4.45 -14.13
CA GLN A 62 -7.40 4.27 -15.54
C GLN A 62 -7.95 2.87 -15.84
N THR A 63 -8.79 2.34 -14.97
CA THR A 63 -9.35 0.99 -15.05
C THR A 63 -10.87 0.99 -15.11
N LYS A 64 -11.44 -0.05 -15.71
CA LYS A 64 -12.87 -0.36 -15.68
C LYS A 64 -13.19 -1.57 -14.80
N ASN A 65 -12.21 -2.03 -14.02
CA ASN A 65 -12.37 -3.20 -13.18
C ASN A 65 -13.44 -2.93 -12.10
N GLU A 66 -14.43 -3.81 -12.02
CA GLU A 66 -15.51 -3.70 -11.03
C GLU A 66 -15.02 -3.88 -9.60
N TRP A 67 -14.00 -4.71 -9.39
CA TRP A 67 -13.37 -4.94 -8.10
C TRP A 67 -12.29 -3.87 -7.81
N THR A 68 -12.74 -2.62 -7.75
CA THR A 68 -11.92 -1.47 -7.39
C THR A 68 -12.42 -0.91 -6.07
N PHE A 69 -11.61 -0.98 -5.03
CA PHE A 69 -11.98 -0.53 -3.68
C PHE A 69 -10.76 -0.13 -2.86
N ALA A 70 -10.99 0.65 -1.82
CA ALA A 70 -9.97 1.02 -0.84
C ALA A 70 -9.88 -0.03 0.27
N VAL A 71 -8.67 -0.46 0.61
CA VAL A 71 -8.41 -1.27 1.80
C VAL A 71 -8.29 -0.33 3.00
N SER A 72 -9.16 -0.48 4.00
CA SER A 72 -9.17 0.36 5.21
C SER A 72 -8.03 -0.02 6.16
N ALA A 73 -6.79 0.30 5.75
CA ALA A 73 -5.57 -0.05 6.47
C ALA A 73 -4.39 0.76 5.91
N PRO A 74 -3.18 0.66 6.52
CA PRO A 74 -1.96 1.17 5.92
C PRO A 74 -1.65 0.53 4.56
N GLY A 75 -0.86 1.22 3.70
CA GLY A 75 -0.47 0.71 2.38
C GLY A 75 0.17 -0.69 2.39
N SER A 76 0.82 -1.08 3.50
CA SER A 76 1.34 -2.44 3.66
C SER A 76 0.27 -3.51 3.63
N ALA A 77 -0.94 -3.23 4.15
CA ALA A 77 -2.05 -4.17 4.07
C ALA A 77 -2.65 -4.25 2.66
N GLY A 78 -2.63 -3.13 1.91
CA GLY A 78 -2.96 -3.14 0.48
C GLY A 78 -1.98 -4.00 -0.33
N MET A 79 -0.68 -3.88 -0.05
CA MET A 79 0.36 -4.75 -0.62
C MET A 79 0.11 -6.23 -0.29
N GLU A 80 -0.13 -6.55 0.97
CA GLU A 80 -0.45 -7.91 1.41
C GLU A 80 -1.73 -8.44 0.76
N CYS A 81 -2.76 -7.61 0.63
CA CYS A 81 -4.00 -7.95 -0.06
C CYS A 81 -3.74 -8.37 -1.51
N CYS A 82 -2.87 -7.67 -2.25
CA CYS A 82 -2.50 -8.05 -3.60
C CYS A 82 -1.86 -9.44 -3.64
N PHE A 83 -0.84 -9.67 -2.83
CA PHE A 83 -0.12 -10.95 -2.84
C PHE A 83 -1.00 -12.12 -2.36
N ALA A 84 -1.77 -11.93 -1.27
CA ALA A 84 -2.65 -12.97 -0.74
C ALA A 84 -3.77 -13.39 -1.70
N ASN A 85 -4.16 -12.52 -2.64
CA ASN A 85 -5.19 -12.82 -3.63
C ASN A 85 -4.64 -13.32 -4.98
N LEU A 86 -3.36 -13.09 -5.27
CA LEU A 86 -2.78 -13.38 -6.59
C LEU A 86 -1.79 -14.54 -6.57
N ILE A 87 -1.29 -14.97 -5.40
CA ILE A 87 -0.29 -16.03 -5.28
C ILE A 87 -0.94 -17.31 -4.79
N GLU A 88 -0.68 -18.38 -5.54
CA GLU A 88 -0.90 -19.75 -5.08
C GLU A 88 0.42 -20.40 -4.63
N SER A 89 0.34 -21.44 -3.81
CA SER A 89 1.53 -22.12 -3.32
C SER A 89 2.36 -22.70 -4.48
N GLY A 90 3.64 -22.31 -4.54
CA GLY A 90 4.57 -22.71 -5.58
C GLY A 90 4.68 -21.73 -6.75
N ASP A 91 3.88 -20.67 -6.79
CA ASP A 91 4.00 -19.63 -7.80
C ASP A 91 5.35 -18.90 -7.69
N LYS A 92 5.95 -18.61 -8.84
CA LYS A 92 7.13 -17.76 -8.91
C LYS A 92 6.75 -16.30 -9.13
N VAL A 93 7.33 -15.43 -8.31
CA VAL A 93 7.14 -13.99 -8.37
C VAL A 93 8.48 -13.29 -8.51
N ILE A 94 8.68 -12.53 -9.57
CA ILE A 94 9.85 -11.66 -9.71
C ILE A 94 9.61 -10.43 -8.86
N VAL A 95 10.49 -10.20 -7.88
CA VAL A 95 10.40 -9.09 -6.93
C VAL A 95 11.59 -8.16 -7.09
N CYS A 96 11.33 -6.92 -7.50
CA CYS A 96 12.34 -5.88 -7.59
C CYS A 96 12.56 -5.24 -6.22
N GLN A 97 13.81 -5.16 -5.80
CA GLN A 97 14.19 -4.57 -4.51
C GLN A 97 15.23 -3.47 -4.69
N ASN A 98 14.82 -2.24 -4.46
CA ASN A 98 15.68 -1.05 -4.41
C ASN A 98 15.47 -0.21 -3.13
N GLY A 99 14.82 -0.83 -2.12
CA GLY A 99 14.56 -0.26 -0.80
C GLY A 99 13.90 -1.26 0.14
N VAL A 100 13.36 -0.75 1.25
CA VAL A 100 12.73 -1.56 2.30
C VAL A 100 11.49 -2.30 1.81
N PHE A 101 10.68 -1.64 0.96
CA PHE A 101 9.39 -2.21 0.56
C PHE A 101 9.52 -3.37 -0.42
N GLY A 102 10.58 -3.41 -1.24
CA GLY A 102 10.93 -4.61 -2.02
C GLY A 102 11.19 -5.83 -1.14
N GLY A 103 11.92 -5.64 -0.03
CA GLY A 103 12.13 -6.71 0.96
C GLY A 103 10.82 -7.18 1.61
N ARG A 104 9.88 -6.26 1.87
CA ARG A 104 8.55 -6.60 2.41
C ARG A 104 7.71 -7.38 1.39
N MET A 105 7.79 -7.04 0.11
CA MET A 105 7.13 -7.82 -0.95
C MET A 105 7.64 -9.26 -0.99
N ARG A 106 8.98 -9.45 -0.89
CA ARG A 106 9.56 -10.79 -0.79
C ARG A 106 8.94 -11.59 0.37
N GLU A 107 8.91 -11.02 1.57
CA GLU A 107 8.31 -11.69 2.73
C GLU A 107 6.84 -12.06 2.51
N ASN A 108 6.06 -11.21 1.86
CA ASN A 108 4.67 -11.51 1.54
C ASN A 108 4.56 -12.69 0.58
N VAL A 109 5.39 -12.73 -0.49
CA VAL A 109 5.44 -13.85 -1.43
C VAL A 109 5.74 -15.16 -0.71
N GLU A 110 6.80 -15.18 0.11
CA GLU A 110 7.22 -16.37 0.87
C GLU A 110 6.13 -16.83 1.86
N ARG A 111 5.45 -15.89 2.53
CA ARG A 111 4.34 -16.19 3.46
C ARG A 111 3.09 -16.75 2.76
N CYS A 112 2.85 -16.36 1.52
CA CYS A 112 1.79 -16.93 0.69
C CYS A 112 2.15 -18.31 0.10
N GLY A 113 3.38 -18.78 0.34
CA GLY A 113 3.88 -20.07 -0.18
C GLY A 113 4.44 -19.98 -1.60
N GLY A 114 4.66 -18.79 -2.12
CA GLY A 114 5.32 -18.55 -3.41
C GLY A 114 6.84 -18.53 -3.29
N GLU A 115 7.51 -18.58 -4.44
CA GLU A 115 8.96 -18.44 -4.60
C GLU A 115 9.30 -17.03 -5.09
N ALA A 116 10.04 -16.25 -4.29
CA ALA A 116 10.46 -14.90 -4.66
C ALA A 116 11.78 -14.93 -5.44
N ILE A 117 11.72 -14.58 -6.72
CA ILE A 117 12.89 -14.37 -7.58
C ILE A 117 13.33 -12.92 -7.45
N MET A 118 14.47 -12.68 -6.80
CA MET A 118 14.90 -11.33 -6.44
C MET A 118 15.69 -10.65 -7.55
N VAL A 119 15.22 -9.48 -7.98
CA VAL A 119 15.96 -8.52 -8.80
C VAL A 119 16.41 -7.38 -7.88
N ASN A 120 17.71 -7.42 -7.52
CA ASN A 120 18.27 -6.47 -6.56
C ASN A 120 18.96 -5.30 -7.28
N ASP A 121 18.57 -4.09 -6.90
CA ASP A 121 19.18 -2.85 -7.33
C ASP A 121 19.79 -2.08 -6.16
N LYS A 122 20.67 -1.16 -6.50
CA LYS A 122 21.25 -0.26 -5.49
C LYS A 122 20.14 0.62 -4.90
N TRP A 123 20.04 0.66 -3.58
CA TRP A 123 19.11 1.53 -2.89
C TRP A 123 19.29 3.00 -3.27
N GLY A 124 18.18 3.66 -3.59
CA GLY A 124 18.19 5.03 -4.10
C GLY A 124 18.34 5.13 -5.62
N CYS A 125 18.37 4.00 -6.33
CA CYS A 125 18.30 3.94 -7.79
C CYS A 125 16.98 3.31 -8.24
N PRO A 126 16.44 3.70 -9.41
CA PRO A 126 15.26 3.03 -9.97
C PRO A 126 15.54 1.56 -10.31
N VAL A 127 14.49 0.81 -10.53
CA VAL A 127 14.58 -0.58 -10.98
C VAL A 127 15.24 -0.64 -12.37
N ASP A 128 16.19 -1.55 -12.52
CA ASP A 128 16.89 -1.79 -13.78
C ASP A 128 16.07 -2.75 -14.66
N LEU A 129 15.50 -2.21 -15.73
CA LEU A 129 14.64 -2.97 -16.65
C LEU A 129 15.38 -4.12 -17.36
N GLU A 130 16.70 -4.00 -17.62
CA GLU A 130 17.48 -5.07 -18.23
C GLU A 130 17.56 -6.28 -17.31
N LYS A 131 17.72 -6.07 -16.01
CA LYS A 131 17.71 -7.15 -15.01
C LYS A 131 16.33 -7.81 -14.90
N VAL A 132 15.25 -7.03 -14.96
CA VAL A 132 13.88 -7.57 -14.96
C VAL A 132 13.67 -8.44 -16.20
N GLU A 133 14.08 -7.96 -17.37
CA GLU A 133 13.99 -8.72 -18.62
C GLU A 133 14.80 -10.02 -18.58
N MET A 134 15.99 -9.98 -17.99
CA MET A 134 16.81 -11.19 -17.77
C MET A 134 16.11 -12.18 -16.85
N ALA A 135 15.58 -11.72 -15.71
CA ALA A 135 14.84 -12.55 -14.77
C ALA A 135 13.62 -13.21 -15.43
N LEU A 136 12.87 -12.46 -16.25
CA LEU A 136 11.74 -12.99 -17.02
C LEU A 136 12.14 -14.06 -18.06
N LYS A 137 13.31 -13.91 -18.67
CA LYS A 137 13.86 -14.93 -19.61
C LYS A 137 14.31 -16.19 -18.87
N GLU A 138 14.88 -16.04 -17.68
CA GLU A 138 15.34 -17.17 -16.84
C GLU A 138 14.17 -17.89 -16.15
N HIS A 139 13.11 -17.16 -15.84
CA HIS A 139 11.91 -17.68 -15.17
C HIS A 139 10.65 -17.40 -15.99
N PRO A 140 10.47 -18.03 -17.16
CA PRO A 140 9.31 -17.80 -18.04
C PRO A 140 8.00 -18.31 -17.43
N ASP A 141 8.07 -19.06 -16.34
CA ASP A 141 6.96 -19.56 -15.53
C ASP A 141 6.61 -18.62 -14.35
N ALA A 142 7.25 -17.47 -14.22
CA ALA A 142 6.88 -16.47 -13.24
C ALA A 142 5.51 -15.87 -13.59
N SER A 143 4.59 -15.88 -12.62
CA SER A 143 3.22 -15.40 -12.80
C SER A 143 3.06 -13.91 -12.54
N ILE A 144 3.97 -13.31 -11.75
CA ILE A 144 3.88 -11.93 -11.29
C ILE A 144 5.25 -11.26 -11.34
N VAL A 145 5.25 -9.97 -11.71
CA VAL A 145 6.37 -9.04 -11.48
C VAL A 145 5.90 -7.98 -10.49
N ALA A 146 6.65 -7.80 -9.43
CA ALA A 146 6.32 -6.84 -8.37
C ALA A 146 7.47 -5.84 -8.19
N PHE A 147 7.14 -4.56 -8.18
CA PHE A 147 8.08 -3.47 -7.92
C PHE A 147 7.41 -2.34 -7.13
N VAL A 148 8.20 -1.46 -6.56
CA VAL A 148 7.70 -0.28 -5.84
C VAL A 148 7.85 0.93 -6.73
N HIS A 149 6.72 1.48 -7.21
CA HIS A 149 6.71 2.69 -8.05
C HIS A 149 7.36 3.88 -7.32
N ALA A 150 6.96 4.14 -6.08
CA ALA A 150 7.52 5.20 -5.23
C ALA A 150 8.10 4.59 -3.95
N GLU A 151 9.38 4.28 -3.97
CA GLU A 151 10.10 3.68 -2.82
C GLU A 151 10.44 4.77 -1.80
N THR A 152 9.52 5.00 -0.86
CA THR A 152 9.60 6.08 0.12
C THR A 152 10.74 5.91 1.11
N SER A 153 11.28 4.71 1.31
CA SER A 153 12.43 4.47 2.19
C SER A 153 13.74 5.03 1.63
N THR A 154 13.81 5.24 0.31
CA THR A 154 15.01 5.74 -0.39
C THR A 154 14.75 7.00 -1.21
N GLY A 155 13.48 7.37 -1.40
CA GLY A 155 13.07 8.55 -2.16
C GLY A 155 13.19 8.39 -3.68
N VAL A 156 13.17 7.15 -4.18
CA VAL A 156 13.29 6.86 -5.62
C VAL A 156 11.94 6.48 -6.23
N GLU A 157 11.74 6.92 -7.46
CA GLU A 157 10.65 6.51 -8.34
C GLU A 157 11.16 5.51 -9.37
N SER A 158 10.40 4.44 -9.58
CA SER A 158 10.61 3.45 -10.65
C SER A 158 9.41 3.47 -11.58
N ASP A 159 9.64 3.49 -12.88
CA ASP A 159 8.62 3.59 -13.91
C ASP A 159 8.49 2.27 -14.70
#